data_a6ede137712912f1b7def6e44738f033
#
_entry.id   a6ede137712912f1b7def6e44738f033
#
_cell.length_a   1.000
_cell.length_b   1.000
_cell.length_c   1.000
_cell.angle_alpha   90.00
_cell.angle_beta   90.00
_cell.angle_gamma   90.00
#
_symmetry.space_group_name_H-M   'P 1'
#
loop_
_entity.id
_entity.type
_entity.pdbx_description
1 polymer ?
#
loop_
_entity_poly.entity_id
_entity_poly.type
_entity_poly.pdbx_seq_one_letter_code
_entity_poly.pdbx_strand_id
1 'polypeptide(L)'
;MDKYTKIKHLFEQNRDEENAIKMSKYMRDLFKFYGLATPIRKSFYKDLLKEEKVSKVVDWDFLDKCYEDDYREFQYLVMDYLVTMQKYLTYDDVSKIFKYIKSKQWWDTIDGLDRIVGNIAFKDERINDLMLKWSKDEDFWVRRIAIDHQLCRKEKN
;
A
#
# COMPACT_ATOMS: atom_id res chain seq x y z
N MET A 1 15.33 -5.15 18.24
CA MET A 1 15.09 -5.32 16.78
C MET A 1 13.88 -4.48 16.39
N ASP A 2 14.02 -3.63 15.40
CA ASP A 2 12.91 -2.78 14.96
C ASP A 2 11.83 -3.57 14.19
N LYS A 3 10.70 -2.94 13.94
CA LYS A 3 9.54 -3.55 13.26
C LYS A 3 9.92 -4.12 11.89
N TYR A 4 10.63 -3.33 11.09
CA TYR A 4 11.04 -3.73 9.76
C TYR A 4 11.95 -4.97 9.79
N THR A 5 12.96 -4.96 10.62
CA THR A 5 13.92 -6.07 10.74
C THR A 5 13.23 -7.35 11.21
N LYS A 6 12.31 -7.24 12.16
CA LYS A 6 11.49 -8.38 12.63
C LYS A 6 10.71 -9.03 11.50
N ILE A 7 10.01 -8.23 10.73
CA ILE A 7 9.20 -8.73 9.63
C ILE A 7 10.09 -9.34 8.54
N LYS A 8 11.20 -8.67 8.24
CA LYS A 8 12.16 -9.17 7.25
C LYS A 8 12.68 -10.56 7.63
N HIS A 9 13.02 -10.76 8.89
CA HIS A 9 13.42 -12.09 9.40
C HIS A 9 12.35 -13.14 9.17
N LEU A 10 11.10 -12.82 9.51
CA LEU A 10 9.98 -13.74 9.34
C LEU A 10 9.77 -14.09 7.87
N PHE A 11 9.84 -13.11 7.00
CA PHE A 11 9.68 -13.31 5.56
C PHE A 11 10.80 -14.20 5.01
N GLU A 12 12.05 -13.91 5.37
CA GLU A 12 13.21 -14.68 4.90
C GLU A 12 13.17 -16.13 5.38
N GLN A 13 12.81 -16.35 6.64
CA GLN A 13 12.73 -17.69 7.23
C GLN A 13 11.62 -18.55 6.64
N ASN A 14 10.60 -17.93 6.07
CA ASN A 14 9.43 -18.64 5.53
C ASN A 14 9.34 -18.54 4.00
N ARG A 15 10.45 -18.28 3.37
CA ARG A 15 10.58 -18.17 1.93
C ARG A 15 10.13 -19.47 1.22
N ASP A 16 9.37 -19.32 0.14
CA ASP A 16 8.93 -20.42 -0.72
C ASP A 16 9.37 -20.09 -2.15
N GLU A 17 10.50 -20.66 -2.56
CA GLU A 17 11.11 -20.36 -3.86
C GLU A 17 10.23 -20.76 -5.03
N GLU A 18 9.53 -21.88 -4.95
CA GLU A 18 8.64 -22.32 -6.01
C GLU A 18 7.49 -21.33 -6.21
N ASN A 19 6.87 -20.92 -5.12
CA ASN A 19 5.78 -19.93 -5.17
C ASN A 19 6.29 -18.55 -5.57
N ALA A 20 7.51 -18.19 -5.16
CA ALA A 20 8.15 -16.92 -5.55
C ALA A 20 8.28 -16.80 -7.07
N ILE A 21 8.67 -17.89 -7.73
CA ILE A 21 8.79 -17.92 -9.19
C ILE A 21 7.42 -17.69 -9.85
N LYS A 22 6.36 -18.34 -9.32
CA LYS A 22 4.99 -18.18 -9.84
C LYS A 22 4.49 -16.73 -9.67
N MET A 23 4.70 -16.17 -8.50
CA MET A 23 4.28 -14.79 -8.21
C MET A 23 5.04 -13.79 -9.08
N SER A 24 6.34 -13.99 -9.25
CA SER A 24 7.16 -13.13 -10.09
C SER A 24 6.70 -13.16 -11.54
N LYS A 25 6.44 -14.35 -12.09
CA LYS A 25 5.93 -14.49 -13.46
C LYS A 25 4.58 -13.83 -13.65
N TYR A 26 3.70 -13.95 -12.68
CA TYR A 26 2.39 -13.29 -12.72
C TYR A 26 2.53 -11.78 -12.82
N MET A 27 3.56 -11.22 -12.20
CA MET A 27 3.90 -9.79 -12.24
C MET A 27 4.92 -9.44 -13.33
N ARG A 28 5.05 -10.30 -14.34
CA ARG A 28 5.96 -10.10 -15.50
C ARG A 28 7.43 -9.92 -15.10
N ASP A 29 7.85 -10.55 -14.01
CA ASP A 29 9.21 -10.50 -13.47
C ASP A 29 9.67 -9.08 -13.11
N LEU A 30 8.73 -8.17 -12.82
CA LEU A 30 9.05 -6.78 -12.47
C LEU A 30 9.54 -6.64 -11.03
N PHE A 31 9.19 -7.58 -10.15
CA PHE A 31 9.48 -7.48 -8.72
C PHE A 31 10.04 -8.79 -8.18
N LYS A 32 10.80 -8.70 -7.09
CA LYS A 32 11.24 -9.86 -6.33
C LYS A 32 10.17 -10.27 -5.33
N PHE A 33 10.07 -11.56 -5.08
CA PHE A 33 9.12 -12.13 -4.13
C PHE A 33 9.81 -13.13 -3.21
N TYR A 34 9.38 -13.17 -1.95
CA TYR A 34 9.70 -14.26 -1.03
C TYR A 34 8.87 -15.50 -1.34
N GLY A 35 7.73 -15.32 -1.97
CA GLY A 35 6.81 -16.41 -2.30
C GLY A 35 5.75 -16.64 -1.22
N LEU A 36 5.39 -15.60 -0.46
CA LEU A 36 4.44 -15.72 0.63
C LEU A 36 3.02 -15.49 0.13
N ALA A 37 2.18 -16.54 0.22
CA ALA A 37 0.75 -16.41 -0.07
C ALA A 37 0.10 -15.42 0.90
N THR A 38 -0.95 -14.75 0.46
CA THR A 38 -1.60 -13.68 1.22
C THR A 38 -1.94 -14.06 2.66
N PRO A 39 -2.59 -15.20 2.96
CA PRO A 39 -2.90 -15.54 4.35
C PRO A 39 -1.65 -15.75 5.21
N ILE A 40 -0.62 -16.37 4.65
CA ILE A 40 0.64 -16.61 5.36
C ILE A 40 1.34 -15.28 5.62
N ARG A 41 1.47 -14.44 4.58
CA ARG A 41 2.08 -13.12 4.71
C ARG A 41 1.41 -12.30 5.80
N LYS A 42 0.09 -12.20 5.77
CA LYS A 42 -0.67 -11.40 6.75
C LYS A 42 -0.52 -11.94 8.17
N SER A 43 -0.37 -13.24 8.36
CA SER A 43 -0.20 -13.83 9.69
C SER A 43 1.06 -13.32 10.39
N PHE A 44 2.09 -12.95 9.64
CA PHE A 44 3.37 -12.51 10.22
C PHE A 44 3.32 -11.11 10.81
N TYR A 45 2.39 -10.25 10.37
CA TYR A 45 2.29 -8.89 10.89
C TYR A 45 0.90 -8.54 11.45
N LYS A 46 0.04 -9.52 11.60
CA LYS A 46 -1.31 -9.31 12.14
C LYS A 46 -1.30 -8.63 13.50
N ASP A 47 -0.47 -9.10 14.42
CA ASP A 47 -0.39 -8.55 15.77
C ASP A 47 0.22 -7.15 15.77
N LEU A 48 1.22 -6.91 14.92
CA LEU A 48 1.79 -5.59 14.74
C LEU A 48 0.73 -4.59 14.29
N LEU A 49 -0.10 -4.94 13.32
CA LEU A 49 -1.16 -4.05 12.84
C LEU A 49 -2.18 -3.75 13.92
N LYS A 50 -2.51 -4.72 14.77
CA LYS A 50 -3.41 -4.50 15.91
C LYS A 50 -2.83 -3.48 16.89
N GLU A 51 -1.54 -3.63 17.22
CA GLU A 51 -0.86 -2.70 18.12
C GLU A 51 -0.81 -1.29 17.54
N GLU A 52 -0.54 -1.16 16.24
CA GLU A 52 -0.49 0.13 15.56
C GLU A 52 -1.87 0.80 15.56
N LYS A 53 -2.92 0.02 15.37
CA LYS A 53 -4.28 0.54 15.41
C LYS A 53 -4.64 1.09 16.80
N VAL A 54 -4.20 0.43 17.85
CA VAL A 54 -4.38 0.90 19.23
C VAL A 54 -3.63 2.21 19.45
N SER A 55 -2.45 2.36 18.87
CA SER A 55 -1.64 3.60 18.98
C SER A 55 -2.31 4.80 18.31
N LYS A 56 -3.14 4.56 17.29
CA LYS A 56 -3.83 5.58 16.49
C LYS A 56 -2.89 6.53 15.72
N VAL A 57 -1.60 6.18 15.65
CA VAL A 57 -0.57 6.99 14.98
C VAL A 57 0.10 6.16 13.89
N VAL A 58 0.16 6.70 12.69
CA VAL A 58 0.80 6.04 11.55
C VAL A 58 2.32 6.19 11.67
N ASP A 59 3.04 5.07 11.63
CA ASP A 59 4.49 5.05 11.65
C ASP A 59 5.05 5.14 10.23
N TRP A 60 5.15 6.36 9.73
CA TRP A 60 5.60 6.60 8.35
C TRP A 60 7.03 6.18 8.10
N ASP A 61 7.91 6.27 9.11
CA ASP A 61 9.30 5.83 8.97
C ASP A 61 9.38 4.33 8.70
N PHE A 62 8.59 3.55 9.41
CA PHE A 62 8.48 2.11 9.20
C PHE A 62 7.94 1.81 7.78
N LEU A 63 6.86 2.49 7.38
CA LEU A 63 6.26 2.30 6.07
C LEU A 63 7.22 2.66 4.94
N ASP A 64 7.99 3.74 5.10
CA ASP A 64 8.98 4.14 4.10
C ASP A 64 10.04 3.06 3.91
N LYS A 65 10.54 2.48 4.99
CA LYS A 65 11.52 1.37 4.92
C LYS A 65 10.93 0.18 4.18
N CYS A 66 9.69 -0.18 4.48
CA CYS A 66 9.01 -1.28 3.81
C CYS A 66 8.83 -1.00 2.31
N TYR A 67 8.41 0.21 1.96
CA TYR A 67 8.13 0.54 0.56
C TYR A 67 9.41 0.62 -0.28
N GLU A 68 10.53 0.95 0.32
CA GLU A 68 11.85 0.98 -0.34
C GLU A 68 12.43 -0.41 -0.58
N ASP A 69 11.94 -1.44 0.10
CA ASP A 69 12.44 -2.80 -0.04
C ASP A 69 12.19 -3.36 -1.44
N ASP A 70 13.12 -4.17 -1.94
CA ASP A 70 13.02 -4.78 -3.26
C ASP A 70 11.96 -5.87 -3.36
N TYR A 71 11.56 -6.44 -2.24
CA TYR A 71 10.59 -7.54 -2.21
C TYR A 71 9.16 -7.00 -2.14
N ARG A 72 8.34 -7.44 -3.07
CA ARG A 72 6.98 -6.93 -3.27
C ARG A 72 6.08 -7.13 -2.06
N GLU A 73 6.30 -8.19 -1.28
CA GLU A 73 5.51 -8.43 -0.06
C GLU A 73 5.59 -7.26 0.92
N PHE A 74 6.69 -6.52 0.93
CA PHE A 74 6.79 -5.32 1.77
C PHE A 74 5.87 -4.19 1.31
N GLN A 75 5.69 -4.01 -0.01
CA GLN A 75 4.71 -3.04 -0.49
C GLN A 75 3.28 -3.48 -0.14
N TYR A 76 2.99 -4.77 -0.21
CA TYR A 76 1.69 -5.30 0.21
C TYR A 76 1.44 -5.07 1.71
N LEU A 77 2.47 -5.20 2.56
CA LEU A 77 2.39 -4.87 3.98
C LEU A 77 1.96 -3.42 4.17
N VAL A 78 2.56 -2.49 3.40
CA VAL A 78 2.20 -1.06 3.47
C VAL A 78 0.72 -0.87 3.12
N MET A 79 0.22 -1.56 2.10
CA MET A 79 -1.20 -1.51 1.74
C MET A 79 -2.08 -1.96 2.90
N ASP A 80 -1.78 -3.12 3.47
CA ASP A 80 -2.53 -3.68 4.60
C ASP A 80 -2.49 -2.77 5.82
N TYR A 81 -1.34 -2.17 6.08
CA TYR A 81 -1.15 -1.21 7.17
C TYR A 81 -2.05 0.03 6.98
N LEU A 82 -2.01 0.62 5.79
CA LEU A 82 -2.80 1.82 5.50
C LEU A 82 -4.30 1.53 5.54
N VAL A 83 -4.73 0.37 5.08
CA VAL A 83 -6.14 -0.04 5.20
C VAL A 83 -6.54 -0.17 6.67
N THR A 84 -5.69 -0.79 7.49
CA THR A 84 -5.92 -0.93 8.94
C THR A 84 -6.04 0.43 9.62
N MET A 85 -5.22 1.39 9.20
CA MET A 85 -5.17 2.73 9.77
C MET A 85 -6.02 3.76 9.03
N GLN A 86 -6.87 3.32 8.10
CA GLN A 86 -7.66 4.22 7.23
C GLN A 86 -8.39 5.31 7.99
N LYS A 87 -8.94 4.97 9.15
CA LYS A 87 -9.69 5.89 10.00
C LYS A 87 -8.86 7.09 10.46
N TYR A 88 -7.55 6.90 10.59
CA TYR A 88 -6.62 7.91 11.10
C TYR A 88 -5.88 8.66 9.99
N LEU A 89 -6.12 8.30 8.73
CA LEU A 89 -5.52 8.99 7.59
C LEU A 89 -6.32 10.25 7.28
N THR A 90 -5.59 11.35 7.00
CA THR A 90 -6.17 12.66 6.70
C THR A 90 -5.62 13.19 5.39
N TYR A 91 -6.18 14.33 4.93
CA TYR A 91 -5.69 15.02 3.74
C TYR A 91 -4.19 15.30 3.81
N ASP A 92 -3.68 15.66 5.00
CA ASP A 92 -2.26 15.96 5.17
C ASP A 92 -1.35 14.74 4.91
N ASP A 93 -1.89 13.54 5.00
CA ASP A 93 -1.15 12.31 4.73
C ASP A 93 -1.05 11.98 3.23
N VAL A 94 -1.83 12.64 2.39
CA VAL A 94 -1.87 12.35 0.94
C VAL A 94 -0.52 12.56 0.29
N SER A 95 0.24 13.57 0.71
CA SER A 95 1.59 13.82 0.18
C SER A 95 2.54 12.63 0.44
N LYS A 96 2.39 11.96 1.57
CA LYS A 96 3.18 10.77 1.90
C LYS A 96 2.75 9.56 1.08
N ILE A 97 1.45 9.40 0.91
CA ILE A 97 0.89 8.35 0.04
C ILE A 97 1.32 8.58 -1.41
N PHE A 98 1.39 9.84 -1.86
CA PHE A 98 1.83 10.18 -3.21
C PHE A 98 3.24 9.66 -3.51
N LYS A 99 4.14 9.67 -2.53
CA LYS A 99 5.48 9.09 -2.69
C LYS A 99 5.40 7.62 -3.08
N TYR A 100 4.49 6.87 -2.48
CA TYR A 100 4.28 5.45 -2.79
C TYR A 100 3.64 5.28 -4.17
N ILE A 101 2.74 6.16 -4.54
CA ILE A 101 2.13 6.16 -5.88
C ILE A 101 3.21 6.31 -6.96
N LYS A 102 4.20 7.16 -6.72
CA LYS A 102 5.27 7.45 -7.69
C LYS A 102 6.39 6.41 -7.70
N SER A 103 6.36 5.42 -6.82
CA SER A 103 7.42 4.43 -6.65
C SER A 103 6.92 3.02 -6.87
N LYS A 104 7.71 2.17 -7.56
CA LYS A 104 7.45 0.74 -7.74
C LYS A 104 6.04 0.47 -8.29
N GLN A 105 5.64 1.26 -9.27
CA GLN A 105 4.28 1.31 -9.80
C GLN A 105 3.91 0.06 -10.59
N TRP A 106 2.75 -0.51 -10.27
CA TRP A 106 2.07 -1.54 -11.04
C TRP A 106 0.64 -1.62 -10.54
N TRP A 107 -0.24 -2.29 -11.27
CA TRP A 107 -1.66 -2.31 -10.94
C TRP A 107 -1.97 -2.81 -9.52
N ASP A 108 -1.19 -3.75 -9.01
CA ASP A 108 -1.43 -4.38 -7.70
C ASP A 108 -1.33 -3.42 -6.52
N THR A 109 -0.44 -2.43 -6.57
CA THR A 109 -0.34 -1.39 -5.53
C THR A 109 -1.19 -0.16 -5.85
N ILE A 110 -1.22 0.24 -7.11
CA ILE A 110 -1.98 1.43 -7.53
C ILE A 110 -3.47 1.25 -7.26
N ASP A 111 -4.03 0.09 -7.54
CA ASP A 111 -5.46 -0.17 -7.31
C ASP A 111 -5.81 -0.23 -5.80
N GLY A 112 -4.83 -0.54 -4.93
CA GLY A 112 -4.99 -0.43 -3.48
C GLY A 112 -4.88 1.02 -2.99
N LEU A 113 -3.92 1.76 -3.53
CA LEU A 113 -3.71 3.17 -3.16
C LEU A 113 -4.87 4.05 -3.60
N ASP A 114 -5.51 3.76 -4.74
CA ASP A 114 -6.67 4.54 -5.18
C ASP A 114 -7.84 4.47 -4.18
N ARG A 115 -8.06 3.30 -3.58
CA ARG A 115 -9.09 3.13 -2.55
C ARG A 115 -8.77 3.90 -1.27
N ILE A 116 -7.51 3.88 -0.87
CA ILE A 116 -7.07 4.60 0.32
C ILE A 116 -7.25 6.10 0.13
N VAL A 117 -6.84 6.64 -1.02
CA VAL A 117 -7.04 8.05 -1.36
C VAL A 117 -8.53 8.36 -1.49
N GLY A 118 -9.31 7.46 -2.11
CA GLY A 118 -10.76 7.63 -2.26
C GLY A 118 -11.49 7.72 -0.91
N ASN A 119 -11.06 6.95 0.07
CA ASN A 119 -11.65 6.99 1.41
C ASN A 119 -11.32 8.30 2.14
N ILE A 120 -10.13 8.86 1.90
CA ILE A 120 -9.79 10.21 2.41
C ILE A 120 -10.65 11.26 1.70
N ALA A 121 -10.82 11.13 0.39
CA ALA A 121 -11.64 12.04 -0.41
C ALA A 121 -13.09 12.09 0.07
N PHE A 122 -13.61 10.98 0.54
CA PHE A 122 -14.96 10.90 1.09
C PHE A 122 -15.13 11.77 2.33
N LYS A 123 -14.06 11.94 3.11
CA LYS A 123 -14.06 12.73 4.35
C LYS A 123 -13.65 14.18 4.17
N ASP A 124 -12.95 14.50 3.08
CA ASP A 124 -12.33 15.81 2.89
C ASP A 124 -12.42 16.27 1.43
N GLU A 125 -13.22 17.30 1.18
CA GLU A 125 -13.49 17.82 -0.17
C GLU A 125 -12.26 18.39 -0.87
N ARG A 126 -11.21 18.77 -0.13
CA ARG A 126 -9.97 19.31 -0.72
C ARG A 126 -9.32 18.32 -1.68
N ILE A 127 -9.58 17.02 -1.48
CA ILE A 127 -9.08 15.97 -2.38
C ILE A 127 -9.65 16.13 -3.79
N ASN A 128 -10.86 16.64 -3.94
CA ASN A 128 -11.47 16.79 -5.26
C ASN A 128 -10.65 17.68 -6.18
N ASP A 129 -10.15 18.81 -5.66
CA ASP A 129 -9.27 19.71 -6.42
C ASP A 129 -7.94 19.03 -6.74
N LEU A 130 -7.39 18.28 -5.81
CA LEU A 130 -6.16 17.52 -6.02
C LEU A 130 -6.34 16.46 -7.10
N MET A 131 -7.49 15.77 -7.10
CA MET A 131 -7.79 14.74 -8.12
C MET A 131 -7.96 15.35 -9.49
N LEU A 132 -8.53 16.55 -9.59
CA LEU A 132 -8.60 17.26 -10.87
C LEU A 132 -7.20 17.57 -11.39
N LYS A 133 -6.28 17.96 -10.51
CA LYS A 133 -4.89 18.19 -10.87
C LYS A 133 -4.21 16.88 -11.31
N TRP A 134 -4.42 15.79 -10.57
CA TRP A 134 -3.84 14.49 -10.91
C TRP A 134 -4.40 13.92 -12.21
N SER A 135 -5.63 14.23 -12.57
CA SER A 135 -6.22 13.77 -13.84
C SER A 135 -5.48 14.30 -15.06
N LYS A 136 -4.68 15.33 -14.90
CA LYS A 136 -3.86 15.96 -15.94
C LYS A 136 -2.37 15.65 -15.80
N ASP A 137 -1.98 14.80 -14.85
CA ASP A 137 -0.57 14.44 -14.62
C ASP A 137 -0.05 13.63 -15.82
N GLU A 138 1.24 13.79 -16.11
CA GLU A 138 1.90 13.04 -17.17
C GLU A 138 2.02 11.56 -16.85
N ASP A 139 2.02 11.20 -15.57
CA ASP A 139 2.11 9.82 -15.10
C ASP A 139 0.77 9.12 -15.25
N PHE A 140 0.75 8.06 -16.07
CA PHE A 140 -0.45 7.26 -16.30
C PHE A 140 -1.09 6.75 -15.00
N TRP A 141 -0.26 6.30 -14.04
CA TRP A 141 -0.77 5.72 -12.80
C TRP A 141 -1.41 6.78 -11.90
N VAL A 142 -0.88 8.00 -11.90
CA VAL A 142 -1.48 9.12 -11.16
C VAL A 142 -2.83 9.47 -11.76
N ARG A 143 -2.94 9.53 -13.10
CA ARG A 143 -4.23 9.76 -13.78
C ARG A 143 -5.23 8.65 -13.44
N ARG A 144 -4.79 7.41 -13.41
CA ARG A 144 -5.65 6.27 -13.08
C ARG A 144 -6.28 6.43 -11.70
N ILE A 145 -5.50 6.84 -10.69
CA ILE A 145 -6.01 7.07 -9.35
C ILE A 145 -7.04 8.20 -9.33
N ALA A 146 -6.78 9.29 -10.07
CA ALA A 146 -7.70 10.41 -10.16
C ALA A 146 -9.06 9.99 -10.73
N ILE A 147 -9.07 9.04 -11.66
CA ILE A 147 -10.29 8.52 -12.26
C ILE A 147 -10.97 7.49 -11.35
N ASP A 148 -10.18 6.58 -10.78
CA ASP A 148 -10.69 5.38 -10.07
C ASP A 148 -10.99 5.62 -8.59
N HIS A 149 -10.49 6.68 -7.98
CA HIS A 149 -10.61 6.90 -6.52
C HIS A 149 -12.06 6.93 -6.03
N GLN A 150 -13.02 7.15 -6.91
CA GLN A 150 -14.45 7.20 -6.56
C GLN A 150 -15.18 5.88 -6.78
N LEU A 151 -14.52 4.83 -7.27
CA LEU A 151 -15.19 3.57 -7.59
C LEU A 151 -15.97 2.97 -6.42
N CYS A 152 -15.39 3.00 -5.23
CA CYS A 152 -16.04 2.49 -4.01
C CYS A 152 -17.13 3.41 -3.47
N ARG A 153 -17.23 4.63 -3.99
CA ARG A 153 -18.19 5.64 -3.54
C ARG A 153 -19.52 5.60 -4.31
N LYS A 154 -19.53 5.02 -5.51
CA LYS A 154 -20.72 5.00 -6.38
C LYS A 154 -21.93 4.37 -5.72
N GLU A 155 -21.73 3.35 -4.89
CA GLU A 155 -22.79 2.65 -4.19
C GLU A 155 -23.23 3.38 -2.92
N LYS A 156 -22.43 4.32 -2.43
CA LYS A 156 -22.72 5.07 -1.19
C LYS A 156 -23.34 6.43 -1.45
N ASN A 157 -23.35 6.87 -2.67
CA ASN A 157 -23.98 8.08 -3.11
C ASN A 157 -25.31 7.73 -3.79
#